data_fe3f474cb3c846f56fa05d4648dce93f
#
_entry.id   fe3f474cb3c846f56fa05d4648dce93f
#
_cell.length_a   1.000
_cell.length_b   1.000
_cell.length_c   1.000
_cell.angle_alpha   90.00
_cell.angle_beta   90.00
_cell.angle_gamma   90.00
#
_symmetry.space_group_name_H-M   'P 1'
#
loop_
_entity.id
_entity.type
_entity.pdbx_description
1 polymer ?
#
loop_
_entity_poly.entity_id
_entity_poly.type
_entity_poly.pdbx_seq_one_letter_code
_entity_poly.pdbx_strand_id
1 'polypeptide(L)'
;EAWTTIYFHPDSDLESIHHSRKPSPKESIQNLHNALEVALRSFKEACESNNEGGIQWDFLPFAGQLWKVKMKFAIAYVIGDTELHDKLCGKYGSRSGGVQKLCRHCNCSTKDINRPSAQQTASLWVPSDFHTFPDTDATATKEYFNNISHHQIRNAFHGLNFGTNVNNIHLAPPGECLHMHQLGCAKREV
;
A
#
# COMPACT_ATOMS: atom_id res chain seq x y z
N GLU A 1 10.74 -11.14 -19.24
CA GLU A 1 10.27 -10.42 -18.04
C GLU A 1 11.29 -10.67 -16.94
N ALA A 2 11.84 -9.62 -16.36
CA ALA A 2 12.76 -9.72 -15.22
C ALA A 2 11.96 -9.41 -13.95
N TRP A 3 11.94 -10.33 -12.99
CA TRP A 3 11.31 -10.16 -11.70
C TRP A 3 12.39 -9.82 -10.68
N THR A 4 12.22 -8.71 -9.98
CA THR A 4 13.06 -8.37 -8.83
C THR A 4 12.23 -8.53 -7.56
N THR A 5 12.65 -9.43 -6.70
CA THR A 5 12.05 -9.63 -5.39
C THR A 5 12.80 -8.76 -4.37
N ILE A 6 12.10 -7.86 -3.73
CA ILE A 6 12.65 -7.05 -2.65
C ILE A 6 12.22 -7.70 -1.33
N TYR A 7 13.19 -8.16 -0.56
CA TYR A 7 12.95 -8.71 0.78
C TYR A 7 13.13 -7.60 1.83
N PHE A 8 12.12 -7.42 2.64
CA PHE A 8 12.23 -6.65 3.87
C PHE A 8 12.33 -7.61 5.05
N HIS A 9 13.40 -7.51 5.82
CA HIS A 9 13.52 -8.19 7.11
C HIS A 9 13.18 -7.17 8.20
N PRO A 10 12.01 -7.27 8.84
CA PRO A 10 11.59 -6.25 9.80
C PRO A 10 12.37 -6.27 11.12
N ASP A 11 13.15 -7.31 11.37
CA ASP A 11 13.71 -7.59 12.70
C ASP A 11 15.23 -7.49 12.79
N SER A 12 15.94 -7.05 11.75
CA SER A 12 17.38 -6.90 11.81
C SER A 12 17.79 -5.52 12.36
N ASP A 13 18.31 -5.51 13.57
CA ASP A 13 19.22 -4.50 14.12
C ASP A 13 18.71 -3.13 14.56
N LEU A 14 17.41 -2.92 14.72
CA LEU A 14 16.89 -1.71 15.36
C LEU A 14 16.83 -1.76 16.89
N GLU A 15 17.20 -2.90 17.50
CA GLU A 15 17.14 -3.08 18.97
C GLU A 15 18.24 -2.37 19.76
N SER A 16 19.28 -1.82 19.11
CA SER A 16 20.45 -1.30 19.81
C SER A 16 20.45 0.19 20.13
N ILE A 17 19.42 0.93 19.76
CA ILE A 17 19.40 2.38 19.99
C ILE A 17 18.25 2.78 20.90
N HIS A 18 18.57 2.95 22.17
CA HIS A 18 17.84 3.61 23.24
C HIS A 18 16.63 2.91 23.87
N HIS A 19 16.60 2.92 25.19
CA HIS A 19 15.44 2.74 26.08
C HIS A 19 14.32 3.76 25.76
N SER A 20 13.82 3.77 24.56
CA SER A 20 12.74 4.64 24.14
C SER A 20 11.41 3.90 24.24
N ARG A 21 10.42 4.60 24.70
CA ARG A 21 9.02 4.24 24.74
C ARG A 21 8.64 3.43 23.50
N LYS A 22 7.96 2.30 23.68
CA LYS A 22 7.41 1.51 22.57
C LYS A 22 6.62 2.44 21.63
N PRO A 23 6.94 2.44 20.33
CA PRO A 23 6.28 3.34 19.39
C PRO A 23 4.77 3.05 19.34
N SER A 24 3.98 4.10 19.15
CA SER A 24 2.54 3.94 18.90
C SER A 24 2.34 3.21 17.54
N PRO A 25 1.15 2.60 17.33
CA PRO A 25 0.86 1.96 16.03
C PRO A 25 1.08 2.90 14.83
N LYS A 26 0.70 4.17 14.95
CA LYS A 26 0.92 5.20 13.92
C LYS A 26 2.42 5.41 13.66
N GLU A 27 3.22 5.56 14.72
CA GLU A 27 4.67 5.76 14.61
C GLU A 27 5.35 4.54 13.99
N SER A 28 4.95 3.33 14.39
CA SER A 28 5.47 2.09 13.83
C SER A 28 5.19 1.98 12.32
N ILE A 29 3.96 2.30 11.89
CA ILE A 29 3.60 2.28 10.48
C ILE A 29 4.32 3.39 9.71
N GLN A 30 4.45 4.61 10.27
CA GLN A 30 5.20 5.68 9.63
C GLN A 30 6.68 5.32 9.46
N ASN A 31 7.29 4.65 10.45
CA ASN A 31 8.68 4.18 10.34
C ASN A 31 8.84 3.15 9.23
N LEU A 32 7.88 2.22 9.09
CA LEU A 32 7.85 1.28 7.96
C LEU A 32 7.81 2.04 6.63
N HIS A 33 6.93 3.03 6.48
CA HIS A 33 6.84 3.82 5.25
C HIS A 33 8.08 4.66 4.98
N ASN A 34 8.73 5.19 6.00
CA ASN A 34 10.01 5.90 5.85
C ASN A 34 11.10 4.96 5.29
N ALA A 35 11.18 3.73 5.80
CA ALA A 35 12.11 2.72 5.30
C ALA A 35 11.78 2.31 3.85
N LEU A 36 10.50 2.11 3.55
CA LEU A 36 10.02 1.80 2.20
C LEU A 36 10.31 2.95 1.21
N GLU A 37 10.17 4.19 1.61
CA GLU A 37 10.50 5.34 0.76
C GLU A 37 11.97 5.34 0.35
N VAL A 38 12.87 4.98 1.26
CA VAL A 38 14.29 4.83 0.94
C VAL A 38 14.52 3.66 -0.03
N ALA A 39 13.90 2.50 0.24
CA ALA A 39 14.06 1.31 -0.60
C ALA A 39 13.46 1.48 -2.00
N LEU A 40 12.35 2.19 -2.12
CA LEU A 40 11.65 2.41 -3.40
C LEU A 40 12.18 3.62 -4.17
N ARG A 41 13.17 4.34 -3.64
CA ARG A 41 13.70 5.57 -4.26
C ARG A 41 14.16 5.35 -5.68
N SER A 42 15.01 4.36 -5.92
CA SER A 42 15.52 4.06 -7.28
C SER A 42 14.40 3.69 -8.25
N PHE A 43 13.38 2.97 -7.78
CA PHE A 43 12.21 2.65 -8.58
C PHE A 43 11.42 3.92 -8.94
N LYS A 44 11.23 4.81 -7.98
CA LYS A 44 10.54 6.10 -8.19
C LYS A 44 11.29 6.96 -9.21
N GLU A 45 12.61 7.11 -9.04
CA GLU A 45 13.47 7.82 -9.97
C GLU A 45 13.42 7.22 -11.38
N ALA A 46 13.41 5.89 -11.49
CA ALA A 46 13.27 5.19 -12.77
C ALA A 46 11.91 5.43 -13.44
N CYS A 47 10.84 5.61 -12.66
CA CYS A 47 9.51 5.94 -13.18
C CYS A 47 9.38 7.40 -13.60
N GLU A 48 10.07 8.31 -12.91
CA GLU A 48 9.99 9.77 -13.11
C GLU A 48 11.02 10.31 -14.09
N SER A 49 12.09 9.55 -14.40
CA SER A 49 13.19 10.01 -15.24
C SER A 49 12.69 10.44 -16.63
N ASN A 50 12.90 11.73 -16.94
CA ASN A 50 12.64 12.37 -18.25
C ASN A 50 11.18 12.46 -18.71
N ASN A 51 10.36 13.30 -18.15
CA ASN A 51 8.98 13.69 -18.60
C ASN A 51 8.10 12.62 -19.30
N GLU A 52 8.68 11.52 -19.75
CA GLU A 52 8.04 10.38 -20.38
C GLU A 52 8.17 9.08 -19.59
N GLY A 53 8.88 9.08 -18.44
CA GLY A 53 9.15 7.92 -17.58
C GLY A 53 9.90 6.78 -18.27
N GLY A 54 10.68 6.03 -17.52
CA GLY A 54 11.37 4.83 -17.98
C GLY A 54 12.89 4.97 -18.10
N ILE A 55 13.56 3.83 -18.16
CA ILE A 55 15.01 3.73 -18.29
C ILE A 55 15.36 3.39 -19.75
N GLN A 56 16.26 4.15 -20.33
CA GLN A 56 16.85 3.83 -21.63
C GLN A 56 17.74 2.59 -21.48
N TRP A 57 17.49 1.59 -22.31
CA TRP A 57 18.31 0.39 -22.41
C TRP A 57 18.82 0.24 -23.83
N ASP A 58 20.14 0.33 -24.01
CA ASP A 58 20.73 0.44 -25.34
C ASP A 58 21.08 -0.91 -26.00
N PHE A 59 20.93 -2.01 -25.28
CA PHE A 59 21.48 -3.31 -25.70
C PHE A 59 20.50 -4.48 -25.50
N LEU A 60 19.26 -4.35 -25.94
CA LEU A 60 18.37 -5.50 -25.93
C LEU A 60 18.59 -6.32 -27.21
N PRO A 61 19.17 -7.53 -27.15
CA PRO A 61 19.30 -8.41 -28.33
C PRO A 61 17.93 -9.02 -28.66
N PHE A 62 17.45 -8.75 -29.85
CA PHE A 62 16.23 -9.34 -30.36
C PHE A 62 16.36 -9.60 -31.85
N ALA A 63 16.03 -10.81 -32.32
CA ALA A 63 16.12 -11.26 -33.72
C ALA A 63 17.48 -10.99 -34.36
N GLY A 64 18.58 -11.17 -33.62
CA GLY A 64 19.95 -10.97 -34.11
C GLY A 64 20.40 -9.51 -34.24
N GLN A 65 19.62 -8.57 -33.77
CA GLN A 65 19.95 -7.16 -33.77
C GLN A 65 19.94 -6.59 -32.34
N LEU A 66 20.73 -5.52 -32.12
CA LEU A 66 20.71 -4.75 -30.86
C LEU A 66 19.73 -3.60 -31.00
N TRP A 67 18.78 -3.54 -30.09
CA TRP A 67 17.75 -2.53 -30.09
C TRP A 67 17.94 -1.56 -28.93
N LYS A 68 17.70 -0.28 -29.21
CA LYS A 68 17.51 0.73 -28.17
C LYS A 68 16.06 0.71 -27.75
N VAL A 69 15.83 0.40 -26.47
CA VAL A 69 14.47 0.32 -25.94
C VAL A 69 14.32 1.21 -24.72
N LYS A 70 13.14 1.72 -24.51
CA LYS A 70 12.77 2.45 -23.30
C LYS A 70 11.89 1.56 -22.45
N MET A 71 12.41 1.16 -21.29
CA MET A 71 11.68 0.31 -20.34
C MET A 71 10.91 1.17 -19.37
N LYS A 72 9.59 0.97 -19.29
CA LYS A 72 8.72 1.56 -18.29
C LYS A 72 8.38 0.53 -17.24
N PHE A 73 8.36 0.97 -15.99
CA PHE A 73 8.10 0.11 -14.84
C PHE A 73 6.79 0.48 -14.17
N ALA A 74 6.10 -0.55 -13.69
CA ALA A 74 4.89 -0.40 -12.90
C ALA A 74 4.82 -1.50 -11.85
N ILE A 75 4.24 -1.20 -10.69
CA ILE A 75 3.92 -2.19 -9.68
C ILE A 75 2.61 -2.87 -10.10
N ALA A 76 2.65 -4.17 -10.37
CA ALA A 76 1.45 -4.93 -10.69
C ALA A 76 0.72 -5.38 -9.43
N TYR A 77 1.47 -5.94 -8.48
CA TYR A 77 0.92 -6.47 -7.23
C TYR A 77 1.88 -6.22 -6.07
N VAL A 78 1.31 -6.11 -4.88
CA VAL A 78 2.05 -6.11 -3.62
C VAL A 78 1.57 -7.31 -2.82
N ILE A 79 2.45 -8.29 -2.60
CA ILE A 79 2.13 -9.55 -1.95
C ILE A 79 2.54 -9.51 -0.48
N GLY A 80 1.65 -9.95 0.39
CA GLY A 80 1.87 -10.02 1.81
C GLY A 80 0.68 -10.64 2.53
N ASP A 81 0.76 -10.80 3.83
CA ASP A 81 -0.37 -11.21 4.64
C ASP A 81 -1.34 -10.02 4.88
N THR A 82 -2.46 -10.31 5.50
CA THR A 82 -3.49 -9.29 5.77
C THR A 82 -2.97 -8.15 6.65
N GLU A 83 -2.13 -8.46 7.64
CA GLU A 83 -1.57 -7.45 8.56
C GLU A 83 -0.58 -6.54 7.84
N LEU A 84 0.29 -7.10 7.01
CA LEU A 84 1.21 -6.32 6.19
C LEU A 84 0.45 -5.42 5.22
N HIS A 85 -0.56 -5.94 4.54
CA HIS A 85 -1.38 -5.14 3.62
C HIS A 85 -2.08 -3.98 4.33
N ASP A 86 -2.62 -4.19 5.53
CA ASP A 86 -3.21 -3.11 6.32
C ASP A 86 -2.17 -2.04 6.65
N LYS A 87 -0.95 -2.44 7.04
CA LYS A 87 0.16 -1.52 7.30
C LYS A 87 0.59 -0.74 6.04
N LEU A 88 0.71 -1.42 4.90
CA LEU A 88 1.09 -0.78 3.62
C LEU A 88 0.03 0.20 3.11
N CYS A 89 -1.23 -0.07 3.37
CA CYS A 89 -2.32 0.88 3.08
C CYS A 89 -2.46 1.98 4.15
N GLY A 90 -1.74 1.90 5.26
CA GLY A 90 -1.90 2.82 6.39
C GLY A 90 -3.18 2.63 7.17
N LYS A 91 -3.82 1.49 7.05
CA LYS A 91 -5.12 1.18 7.64
C LYS A 91 -5.00 0.75 9.11
N TYR A 92 -6.05 0.97 9.89
CA TYR A 92 -6.17 0.35 11.20
C TYR A 92 -6.27 -1.16 11.04
N GLY A 93 -5.55 -1.91 11.86
CA GLY A 93 -5.61 -3.36 11.82
C GLY A 93 -7.05 -3.85 11.94
N SER A 94 -7.44 -4.82 11.13
CA SER A 94 -8.81 -5.34 11.04
C SER A 94 -9.35 -5.88 12.37
N ARG A 95 -8.46 -6.20 13.32
CA ARG A 95 -8.80 -6.65 14.68
C ARG A 95 -8.90 -5.50 15.69
N SER A 96 -8.63 -4.27 15.30
CA SER A 96 -8.74 -3.11 16.19
C SER A 96 -10.20 -2.78 16.43
N GLY A 97 -10.57 -2.52 17.69
CA GLY A 97 -11.91 -2.03 18.02
C GLY A 97 -12.18 -0.67 17.36
N GLY A 98 -13.42 -0.43 16.94
CA GLY A 98 -13.84 0.86 16.40
C GLY A 98 -13.54 1.10 14.92
N VAL A 99 -13.14 0.06 14.17
CA VAL A 99 -12.93 0.17 12.72
C VAL A 99 -14.25 0.45 12.01
N GLN A 100 -14.39 1.64 11.41
CA GLN A 100 -15.58 2.11 10.71
C GLN A 100 -15.62 1.61 9.24
N LYS A 101 -14.45 1.50 8.61
CA LYS A 101 -14.27 1.08 7.22
C LYS A 101 -13.33 -0.12 7.18
N LEU A 102 -13.89 -1.33 7.09
CA LEU A 102 -13.11 -2.56 7.12
C LEU A 102 -12.44 -2.86 5.78
N CYS A 103 -13.10 -2.51 4.68
CA CYS A 103 -12.56 -2.79 3.35
C CYS A 103 -11.29 -1.99 3.08
N ARG A 104 -10.25 -2.68 2.59
CA ARG A 104 -8.96 -2.04 2.24
C ARG A 104 -9.02 -1.38 0.86
N HIS A 105 -9.97 -1.79 0.02
CA HIS A 105 -10.11 -1.33 -1.36
C HIS A 105 -11.10 -0.16 -1.51
N CYS A 106 -12.09 -0.08 -0.63
CA CYS A 106 -13.16 0.90 -0.78
C CYS A 106 -13.65 1.44 0.57
N ASN A 107 -14.44 2.51 0.50
CA ASN A 107 -15.01 3.19 1.65
C ASN A 107 -16.29 2.54 2.21
N CYS A 108 -16.58 1.29 1.87
CA CYS A 108 -17.73 0.57 2.40
C CYS A 108 -17.71 0.52 3.93
N SER A 109 -18.84 0.81 4.55
CA SER A 109 -18.97 0.75 6.01
C SER A 109 -18.83 -0.67 6.52
N THR A 110 -18.18 -0.85 7.66
CA THR A 110 -18.06 -2.15 8.34
C THR A 110 -19.45 -2.76 8.64
N LYS A 111 -20.45 -1.92 8.90
CA LYS A 111 -21.83 -2.38 9.14
C LYS A 111 -22.53 -2.93 7.89
N ASP A 112 -22.11 -2.48 6.73
CA ASP A 112 -22.74 -2.80 5.44
C ASP A 112 -21.91 -3.71 4.55
N ILE A 113 -20.73 -4.14 5.02
CA ILE A 113 -19.78 -4.92 4.22
C ILE A 113 -20.36 -6.24 3.69
N ASN A 114 -21.34 -6.80 4.36
CA ASN A 114 -22.03 -8.02 3.95
C ASN A 114 -23.22 -7.76 3.01
N ARG A 115 -23.47 -6.49 2.64
CA ARG A 115 -24.56 -6.11 1.73
C ARG A 115 -24.01 -5.84 0.34
N PRO A 116 -24.30 -6.68 -0.67
CA PRO A 116 -23.78 -6.51 -2.03
C PRO A 116 -24.08 -5.13 -2.64
N SER A 117 -25.27 -4.58 -2.39
CA SER A 117 -25.67 -3.25 -2.87
C SER A 117 -24.78 -2.12 -2.30
N ALA A 118 -24.41 -2.20 -1.02
CA ALA A 118 -23.52 -1.21 -0.41
C ALA A 118 -22.10 -1.29 -0.95
N GLN A 119 -21.63 -2.50 -1.29
CA GLN A 119 -20.32 -2.67 -1.93
C GLN A 119 -20.29 -2.10 -3.35
N GLN A 120 -21.37 -2.25 -4.11
CA GLN A 120 -21.47 -1.72 -5.47
C GLN A 120 -21.49 -0.19 -5.51
N THR A 121 -21.99 0.47 -4.47
CA THR A 121 -22.06 1.93 -4.39
C THR A 121 -20.87 2.56 -3.68
N ALA A 122 -20.00 1.76 -3.05
CA ALA A 122 -18.84 2.25 -2.36
C ALA A 122 -17.75 2.74 -3.32
N SER A 123 -17.18 3.90 -3.05
CA SER A 123 -16.06 4.45 -3.81
C SER A 123 -14.77 3.72 -3.47
N LEU A 124 -13.95 3.44 -4.47
CA LEU A 124 -12.59 2.94 -4.27
C LEU A 124 -11.71 4.01 -3.63
N TRP A 125 -10.78 3.56 -2.79
CA TRP A 125 -9.79 4.47 -2.23
C TRP A 125 -8.82 4.98 -3.30
N VAL A 126 -8.56 6.27 -3.26
CA VAL A 126 -7.55 6.93 -4.09
C VAL A 126 -6.54 7.68 -3.21
N PRO A 127 -5.28 7.86 -3.66
CA PRO A 127 -4.26 8.53 -2.85
C PRO A 127 -4.68 9.91 -2.34
N SER A 128 -5.48 10.66 -3.07
CA SER A 128 -6.00 11.96 -2.65
C SER A 128 -6.86 11.92 -1.39
N ASP A 129 -7.48 10.78 -1.07
CA ASP A 129 -8.27 10.62 0.16
C ASP A 129 -7.39 10.66 1.43
N PHE A 130 -6.08 10.47 1.26
CA PHE A 130 -5.10 10.37 2.35
C PHE A 130 -4.14 11.56 2.38
N HIS A 131 -4.35 12.57 1.54
CA HIS A 131 -3.55 13.78 1.61
C HIS A 131 -3.80 14.47 2.95
N THR A 132 -2.72 14.92 3.57
CA THR A 132 -2.81 15.71 4.80
C THR A 132 -3.55 16.99 4.49
N PHE A 133 -4.64 17.22 5.19
CA PHE A 133 -5.26 18.52 5.23
C PHE A 133 -4.22 19.55 5.70
N PRO A 134 -4.20 20.76 5.17
CA PRO A 134 -3.34 21.81 5.69
C PRO A 134 -3.57 21.93 7.21
N ASP A 135 -2.52 22.11 7.97
CA ASP A 135 -2.42 22.01 9.45
C ASP A 135 -3.36 22.95 10.25
N THR A 136 -4.33 23.57 9.61
CA THR A 136 -5.20 24.57 10.20
C THR A 136 -6.21 23.99 11.21
N ASP A 137 -6.51 22.68 11.14
CA ASP A 137 -7.38 22.02 12.13
C ASP A 137 -6.95 20.56 12.37
N ALA A 138 -6.06 20.37 13.35
CA ALA A 138 -5.57 19.05 13.74
C ALA A 138 -6.70 18.13 14.28
N THR A 139 -7.75 18.70 14.85
CA THR A 139 -8.90 17.94 15.39
C THR A 139 -9.74 17.39 14.26
N ALA A 140 -10.12 18.22 13.30
CA ALA A 140 -10.89 17.80 12.14
C ALA A 140 -10.13 16.77 11.29
N THR A 141 -8.82 16.97 11.13
CA THR A 141 -7.96 16.00 10.43
C THR A 141 -7.93 14.65 11.15
N LYS A 142 -7.77 14.64 12.48
CA LYS A 142 -7.78 13.41 13.27
C LYS A 142 -9.14 12.70 13.19
N GLU A 143 -10.23 13.45 13.28
CA GLU A 143 -11.57 12.91 13.16
C GLU A 143 -11.84 12.30 11.79
N TYR A 144 -11.42 12.96 10.71
CA TYR A 144 -11.48 12.41 9.37
C TYR A 144 -10.79 11.05 9.26
N PHE A 145 -9.51 10.95 9.68
CA PHE A 145 -8.75 9.71 9.61
C PHE A 145 -9.34 8.59 10.48
N ASN A 146 -9.90 8.93 11.63
CA ASN A 146 -10.64 7.98 12.46
C ASN A 146 -11.88 7.45 11.73
N ASN A 147 -12.65 8.32 11.07
CA ASN A 147 -13.86 7.95 10.34
C ASN A 147 -13.57 7.04 9.14
N ILE A 148 -12.44 7.23 8.47
CA ILE A 148 -12.02 6.34 7.38
C ILE A 148 -11.21 5.14 7.86
N SER A 149 -10.93 5.03 9.17
CA SER A 149 -10.15 3.94 9.79
C SER A 149 -8.74 3.80 9.25
N HIS A 150 -8.07 4.92 9.00
CA HIS A 150 -6.69 4.96 8.55
C HIS A 150 -5.84 5.83 9.49
N HIS A 151 -4.54 5.53 9.53
CA HIS A 151 -3.57 6.37 10.18
C HIS A 151 -3.20 7.54 9.26
N GLN A 152 -3.12 8.73 9.83
CA GLN A 152 -2.53 9.88 9.13
C GLN A 152 -1.03 9.66 9.01
N ILE A 153 -0.59 9.14 7.87
CA ILE A 153 0.80 8.83 7.56
C ILE A 153 1.18 9.33 6.17
N ARG A 154 2.46 9.54 5.96
CA ARG A 154 3.03 9.71 4.62
C ARG A 154 3.26 8.32 4.02
N ASN A 155 2.43 7.93 3.06
CA ASN A 155 2.50 6.61 2.46
C ASN A 155 3.54 6.59 1.31
N ALA A 156 4.53 5.72 1.42
CA ALA A 156 5.62 5.60 0.44
C ALA A 156 5.17 5.16 -0.95
N PHE A 157 3.99 4.55 -1.06
CA PHE A 157 3.45 4.08 -2.33
C PHE A 157 2.59 5.13 -3.05
N HIS A 158 2.16 6.19 -2.36
CA HIS A 158 1.42 7.25 -3.03
C HIS A 158 2.32 7.97 -4.03
N GLY A 159 1.86 8.10 -5.26
CA GLY A 159 2.64 8.68 -6.36
C GLY A 159 3.51 7.68 -7.13
N LEU A 160 3.57 6.39 -6.74
CA LEU A 160 4.22 5.37 -7.55
C LEU A 160 3.31 4.90 -8.71
N ASN A 161 3.94 4.43 -9.77
CA ASN A 161 3.24 3.91 -10.95
C ASN A 161 2.74 2.48 -10.70
N PHE A 162 1.43 2.26 -10.79
CA PHE A 162 0.76 0.96 -10.70
C PHE A 162 0.19 0.50 -12.05
N GLY A 163 0.71 1.00 -13.15
CA GLY A 163 0.39 0.58 -14.52
C GLY A 163 -0.83 1.28 -15.13
N THR A 164 -1.87 1.56 -14.37
CA THR A 164 -3.05 2.30 -14.84
C THR A 164 -3.38 3.45 -13.89
N ASN A 165 -4.10 4.46 -14.40
CA ASN A 165 -4.46 5.65 -13.60
C ASN A 165 -5.40 5.35 -12.43
N VAL A 166 -6.06 4.19 -12.42
CA VAL A 166 -6.97 3.78 -11.35
C VAL A 166 -6.30 2.86 -10.32
N ASN A 167 -5.17 2.23 -10.67
CA ASN A 167 -4.47 1.34 -9.77
C ASN A 167 -3.60 2.13 -8.79
N ASN A 168 -3.59 1.69 -7.56
CA ASN A 168 -2.80 2.25 -6.47
C ASN A 168 -2.57 1.19 -5.40
N ILE A 169 -1.86 1.54 -4.32
CA ILE A 169 -1.54 0.60 -3.23
C ILE A 169 -2.79 -0.06 -2.61
N HIS A 170 -3.93 0.61 -2.58
CA HIS A 170 -5.16 0.07 -2.00
C HIS A 170 -5.81 -1.01 -2.89
N LEU A 171 -5.51 -1.02 -4.19
CA LEU A 171 -6.02 -1.99 -5.16
C LEU A 171 -4.98 -3.06 -5.53
N ALA A 172 -3.71 -2.80 -5.31
CA ALA A 172 -2.61 -3.70 -5.67
C ALA A 172 -2.47 -4.96 -4.79
N PRO A 173 -2.87 -5.00 -3.48
CA PRO A 173 -2.79 -6.21 -2.71
C PRO A 173 -3.87 -7.20 -3.17
N PRO A 174 -3.51 -8.35 -3.74
CA PRO A 174 -4.48 -9.40 -4.04
C PRO A 174 -5.07 -9.97 -2.77
N GLY A 175 -6.28 -10.52 -2.86
CA GLY A 175 -6.88 -11.29 -1.77
C GLY A 175 -5.95 -12.46 -1.41
N GLU A 176 -5.62 -12.60 -0.13
CA GLU A 176 -4.72 -13.65 0.32
C GLU A 176 -5.50 -14.97 0.48
N CYS A 177 -5.14 -15.96 -0.33
CA CYS A 177 -5.84 -17.25 -0.38
C CYS A 177 -5.85 -18.00 0.96
N LEU A 178 -4.75 -17.91 1.73
CA LEU A 178 -4.65 -18.60 3.01
C LEU A 178 -5.70 -18.11 4.00
N HIS A 179 -5.81 -16.79 4.20
CA HIS A 179 -6.75 -16.22 5.15
C HIS A 179 -8.19 -16.17 4.61
N MET A 180 -8.34 -16.02 3.31
CA MET A 180 -9.69 -16.00 2.71
C MET A 180 -10.28 -17.41 2.58
N HIS A 181 -9.52 -18.39 2.10
CA HIS A 181 -10.02 -19.75 1.89
C HIS A 181 -9.79 -20.68 3.09
N GLN A 182 -8.54 -20.82 3.52
CA GLN A 182 -8.20 -21.85 4.52
C GLN A 182 -8.59 -21.48 5.94
N LEU A 183 -8.46 -20.19 6.33
CA LEU A 183 -8.78 -19.74 7.68
C LEU A 183 -10.14 -19.04 7.78
N GLY A 184 -10.71 -18.58 6.68
CA GLY A 184 -12.00 -17.92 6.61
C GLY A 184 -13.12 -18.85 6.19
N CYS A 185 -13.32 -19.02 4.88
CA CYS A 185 -14.49 -19.74 4.34
C CYS A 185 -14.48 -21.24 4.68
N ALA A 186 -13.35 -21.92 4.54
CA ALA A 186 -13.26 -23.36 4.79
C ALA A 186 -13.50 -23.75 6.26
N LYS A 187 -13.25 -22.86 7.22
CA LYS A 187 -13.49 -23.11 8.64
C LYS A 187 -14.98 -23.07 9.04
N ARG A 188 -15.86 -22.62 8.16
CA ARG A 188 -17.32 -22.53 8.41
C ARG A 188 -18.10 -23.69 7.84
N GLU A 189 -17.44 -24.61 7.12
CA GLU A 189 -18.07 -25.78 6.49
C GLU A 189 -17.87 -27.09 7.27
N VAL A 190 -17.35 -27.00 8.53
CA VAL A 190 -17.15 -28.18 9.41
C VAL A 190 -18.02 -28.07 10.65
#